data_e70126a9d667090f8ab2b2e203b91cd8
#
_entry.id   e70126a9d667090f8ab2b2e203b91cd8
#
_cell.length_a   1.000
_cell.length_b   1.000
_cell.length_c   1.000
_cell.angle_alpha   90.00
_cell.angle_beta   90.00
_cell.angle_gamma   90.00
#
_symmetry.space_group_name_H-M   'P 1'
#
loop_
_entity.id
_entity.type
_entity.pdbx_description
1 polymer ?
#
loop_
_entity_poly.entity_id
_entity_poly.type
_entity_poly.pdbx_seq_one_letter_code
_entity_poly.pdbx_strand_id
1 'polypeptide(L)'
;MQLTEHFSFEALIASDTAVRLGIDNRPPATLLPNLRALAEGLERVRAALGGRDLRINSGYRCLELNTRLGGAKKSRHMEGLAADILCPAFGSPLEVCRAIVAAGVQPDQVIHEFGKWCHVSFAAPGSAPRGELLTIASAARGYEAGLNPVG
;
A
#
# COMPACT_ATOMS: atom_id res chain seq x y z
N MET A 1 -10.26 16.21 0.13
CA MET A 1 -11.18 15.70 -0.90
C MET A 1 -11.38 14.20 -0.72
N GLN A 2 -12.60 13.77 -0.55
CA GLN A 2 -12.88 12.34 -0.47
C GLN A 2 -12.73 11.69 -1.85
N LEU A 3 -12.01 10.57 -1.90
CA LEU A 3 -11.91 9.76 -3.11
C LEU A 3 -12.94 8.63 -3.11
N THR A 4 -13.16 8.03 -1.94
CA THR A 4 -14.17 7.01 -1.68
C THR A 4 -14.76 7.25 -0.29
N GLU A 5 -15.70 6.42 0.14
CA GLU A 5 -16.39 6.61 1.42
C GLU A 5 -15.44 6.75 2.60
N HIS A 6 -14.38 5.94 2.67
CA HIS A 6 -13.48 5.89 3.83
C HIS A 6 -12.07 6.43 3.56
N PHE A 7 -11.75 6.80 2.32
CA PHE A 7 -10.38 7.23 1.98
C PHE A 7 -10.36 8.57 1.28
N SER A 8 -9.62 9.51 1.86
CA SER A 8 -9.44 10.85 1.30
C SER A 8 -8.12 10.95 0.54
N PHE A 9 -8.06 11.90 -0.37
CA PHE A 9 -6.83 12.28 -1.07
C PHE A 9 -5.73 12.63 -0.05
N GLU A 10 -6.09 13.44 0.95
CA GLU A 10 -5.14 13.90 1.98
C GLU A 10 -4.53 12.71 2.75
N ALA A 11 -5.34 11.72 3.12
CA ALA A 11 -4.86 10.54 3.83
C ALA A 11 -3.89 9.71 2.98
N LEU A 12 -4.13 9.62 1.66
CA LEU A 12 -3.30 8.82 0.76
C LEU A 12 -1.98 9.48 0.38
N ILE A 13 -1.82 10.78 0.62
CA ILE A 13 -0.57 11.48 0.34
C ILE A 13 0.16 11.95 1.59
N ALA A 14 -0.42 11.75 2.77
CA ALA A 14 0.17 12.17 4.03
C ALA A 14 1.49 11.46 4.30
N SER A 15 2.49 12.21 4.80
CA SER A 15 3.78 11.66 5.17
C SER A 15 4.43 12.53 6.23
N ASP A 16 4.61 11.97 7.43
CA ASP A 16 5.31 12.67 8.51
C ASP A 16 6.77 12.94 8.12
N THR A 17 7.40 12.02 7.40
CA THR A 17 8.77 12.21 6.92
C THR A 17 8.87 13.37 5.93
N ALA A 18 7.92 13.48 5.00
CA ALA A 18 7.90 14.60 4.06
C ALA A 18 7.77 15.94 4.78
N VAL A 19 6.87 16.03 5.76
CA VAL A 19 6.69 17.25 6.57
C VAL A 19 7.98 17.60 7.31
N ARG A 20 8.58 16.63 7.98
CA ARG A 20 9.81 16.84 8.75
C ARG A 20 10.98 17.28 7.89
N LEU A 21 11.08 16.77 6.67
CA LEU A 21 12.19 17.07 5.76
C LEU A 21 11.88 18.20 4.78
N GLY A 22 10.70 18.83 4.86
CA GLY A 22 10.31 19.90 3.96
C GLY A 22 10.10 19.47 2.51
N ILE A 23 9.71 18.20 2.28
CA ILE A 23 9.46 17.66 0.94
C ILE A 23 8.01 17.90 0.56
N ASP A 24 7.78 18.49 -0.61
CA ASP A 24 6.43 18.63 -1.18
C ASP A 24 6.03 17.26 -1.80
N ASN A 25 5.14 16.55 -1.11
CA ASN A 25 4.67 15.24 -1.55
C ASN A 25 3.36 15.32 -2.35
N ARG A 26 3.00 16.45 -2.89
CA ARG A 26 1.79 16.57 -3.70
C ARG A 26 1.97 15.89 -5.05
N PRO A 27 1.09 14.93 -5.42
CA PRO A 27 1.19 14.28 -6.72
C PRO A 27 0.75 15.21 -7.85
N PRO A 28 1.25 14.99 -9.08
CA PRO A 28 0.69 15.67 -10.25
C PRO A 28 -0.77 15.24 -10.46
N ALA A 29 -1.58 16.14 -11.02
CA ALA A 29 -3.00 15.88 -11.25
C ALA A 29 -3.26 14.63 -12.11
N THR A 30 -2.31 14.26 -12.97
CA THR A 30 -2.40 13.08 -13.84
C THR A 30 -2.46 11.76 -13.04
N LEU A 31 -2.05 11.75 -11.77
CA LEU A 31 -2.12 10.57 -10.93
C LEU A 31 -3.46 10.42 -10.17
N LEU A 32 -4.36 11.37 -10.30
CA LEU A 32 -5.66 11.29 -9.59
C LEU A 32 -6.44 10.03 -9.95
N PRO A 33 -6.53 9.57 -11.22
CA PRO A 33 -7.19 8.30 -11.53
C PRO A 33 -6.56 7.11 -10.81
N ASN A 34 -5.23 7.08 -10.68
CA ASN A 34 -4.53 6.02 -9.95
C ASN A 34 -4.86 6.06 -8.46
N LEU A 35 -4.88 7.25 -7.85
CA LEU A 35 -5.25 7.40 -6.45
C LEU A 35 -6.68 6.98 -6.18
N ARG A 36 -7.60 7.22 -7.11
CA ARG A 36 -8.97 6.71 -7.01
C ARG A 36 -9.01 5.18 -7.06
N ALA A 37 -8.24 4.57 -7.98
CA ALA A 37 -8.13 3.12 -8.06
C ALA A 37 -7.56 2.53 -6.77
N LEU A 38 -6.55 3.18 -6.18
CA LEU A 38 -6.00 2.78 -4.88
C LEU A 38 -7.07 2.85 -3.79
N ALA A 39 -7.80 3.97 -3.70
CA ALA A 39 -8.86 4.14 -2.71
C ALA A 39 -9.95 3.07 -2.85
N GLU A 40 -10.38 2.79 -4.06
CA GLU A 40 -11.37 1.73 -4.35
C GLU A 40 -10.85 0.35 -3.94
N GLY A 41 -9.57 0.07 -4.21
CA GLY A 41 -8.93 -1.16 -3.77
C GLY A 41 -8.88 -1.25 -2.26
N LEU A 42 -8.55 -0.17 -1.57
CA LEU A 42 -8.52 -0.12 -0.11
C LEU A 42 -9.90 -0.28 0.51
N GLU A 43 -10.99 0.15 -0.17
CA GLU A 43 -12.35 -0.14 0.27
C GLU A 43 -12.62 -1.66 0.26
N ARG A 44 -12.17 -2.35 -0.78
CA ARG A 44 -12.31 -3.80 -0.84
C ARG A 44 -11.47 -4.50 0.25
N VAL A 45 -10.27 -3.99 0.52
CA VAL A 45 -9.45 -4.48 1.63
C VAL A 45 -10.17 -4.27 2.97
N ARG A 46 -10.70 -3.08 3.19
CA ARG A 46 -11.45 -2.77 4.42
C ARG A 46 -12.62 -3.74 4.62
N ALA A 47 -13.37 -3.99 3.57
CA ALA A 47 -14.49 -4.95 3.62
C ALA A 47 -14.00 -6.37 3.93
N ALA A 48 -12.88 -6.79 3.33
CA ALA A 48 -12.26 -8.09 3.59
C ALA A 48 -11.83 -8.25 5.05
N LEU A 49 -11.50 -7.15 5.73
CA LEU A 49 -11.09 -7.14 7.13
C LEU A 49 -12.26 -6.85 8.08
N GLY A 50 -13.48 -7.03 7.62
CA GLY A 50 -14.69 -6.89 8.44
C GLY A 50 -15.12 -5.46 8.70
N GLY A 51 -14.76 -4.54 7.82
CA GLY A 51 -15.13 -3.12 7.96
C GLY A 51 -14.33 -2.38 9.03
N ARG A 52 -13.19 -2.93 9.44
CA ARG A 52 -12.32 -2.32 10.45
C ARG A 52 -11.45 -1.24 9.83
N ASP A 53 -11.07 -0.26 10.64
CA ASP A 53 -10.25 0.86 10.17
C ASP A 53 -8.86 0.39 9.76
N LEU A 54 -8.41 0.88 8.60
CA LEU A 54 -7.05 0.68 8.12
C LEU A 54 -6.19 1.87 8.55
N ARG A 55 -5.00 1.58 9.08
CA ARG A 55 -3.97 2.58 9.26
C ARG A 55 -3.10 2.58 8.02
N ILE A 56 -3.00 3.74 7.36
CA ILE A 56 -2.14 3.91 6.19
C ILE A 56 -0.85 4.56 6.65
N ASN A 57 0.23 3.79 6.66
CA ASN A 57 1.54 4.30 7.06
C ASN A 57 2.22 5.07 5.94
N SER A 58 1.98 4.66 4.69
CA SER A 58 2.54 5.30 3.51
C SER A 58 1.65 4.99 2.32
N GLY A 59 1.18 6.01 1.63
CA GLY A 59 0.47 5.88 0.36
C GLY A 59 1.34 6.38 -0.78
N TYR A 60 0.93 7.45 -1.45
CA TYR A 60 1.72 8.05 -2.51
C TYR A 60 3.05 8.60 -1.97
N ARG A 61 4.10 8.40 -2.75
CA ARG A 61 5.42 9.01 -2.51
C ARG A 61 5.93 9.67 -3.78
N CYS A 62 6.32 10.94 -3.71
CA CYS A 62 7.07 11.56 -4.79
C CYS A 62 8.47 10.92 -4.87
N LEU A 63 9.18 11.16 -5.97
CA LEU A 63 10.52 10.57 -6.18
C LEU A 63 11.47 10.89 -5.03
N GLU A 64 11.51 12.16 -4.60
CA GLU A 64 12.41 12.59 -3.52
C GLU A 64 12.10 11.84 -2.23
N LEU A 65 10.83 11.76 -1.84
CA LEU A 65 10.43 11.06 -0.63
C LEU A 65 10.75 9.56 -0.70
N ASN A 66 10.44 8.93 -1.85
CA ASN A 66 10.73 7.51 -2.03
C ASN A 66 12.22 7.21 -1.91
N THR A 67 13.07 8.07 -2.47
CA THR A 67 14.52 7.95 -2.37
C THR A 67 15.00 8.08 -0.92
N ARG A 68 14.46 9.06 -0.18
CA ARG A 68 14.83 9.29 1.22
C ARG A 68 14.39 8.14 2.13
N LEU A 69 13.30 7.47 1.80
CA LEU A 69 12.80 6.32 2.55
C LEU A 69 13.45 4.99 2.14
N GLY A 70 14.32 5.01 1.13
CA GLY A 70 14.98 3.79 0.63
C GLY A 70 14.04 2.88 -0.15
N GLY A 71 12.99 3.41 -0.74
CA GLY A 71 12.05 2.64 -1.54
C GLY A 71 12.64 2.16 -2.87
N ALA A 72 12.01 1.16 -3.46
CA ALA A 72 12.42 0.61 -4.75
C ALA A 72 12.37 1.68 -5.85
N LYS A 73 13.28 1.58 -6.83
CA LYS A 73 13.37 2.57 -7.92
C LYS A 73 12.09 2.67 -8.76
N LYS A 74 11.36 1.56 -8.88
CA LYS A 74 10.11 1.49 -9.65
C LYS A 74 8.93 1.20 -8.71
N SER A 75 8.93 1.83 -7.54
CA SER A 75 7.89 1.63 -6.54
C SER A 75 6.52 2.06 -7.04
N ARG A 76 5.51 1.22 -6.82
CA ARG A 76 4.11 1.57 -7.10
C ARG A 76 3.60 2.71 -6.21
N HIS A 77 4.25 2.97 -5.08
CA HIS A 77 3.95 4.15 -4.27
C HIS A 77 4.11 5.45 -5.08
N MET A 78 5.09 5.51 -5.98
CA MET A 78 5.32 6.68 -6.82
C MET A 78 4.25 6.85 -7.92
N GLU A 79 3.51 5.81 -8.22
CA GLU A 79 2.42 5.85 -9.19
C GLU A 79 1.06 6.12 -8.54
N GLY A 80 1.02 6.23 -7.21
CA GLY A 80 -0.24 6.39 -6.48
C GLY A 80 -1.09 5.13 -6.45
N LEU A 81 -0.47 3.94 -6.58
CA LEU A 81 -1.15 2.66 -6.67
C LEU A 81 -0.85 1.71 -5.51
N ALA A 82 -0.07 2.13 -4.54
CA ALA A 82 0.33 1.28 -3.41
C ALA A 82 0.14 1.97 -2.07
N ALA A 83 -0.12 1.18 -1.05
CA ALA A 83 -0.16 1.62 0.34
C ALA A 83 0.45 0.57 1.25
N ASP A 84 1.15 1.03 2.29
CA ASP A 84 1.60 0.21 3.40
C ASP A 84 0.58 0.37 4.52
N ILE A 85 -0.05 -0.74 4.91
CA ILE A 85 -1.19 -0.70 5.83
C ILE A 85 -1.01 -1.59 7.04
N LEU A 86 -1.71 -1.21 8.11
CA LEU A 86 -1.93 -1.99 9.31
C LEU A 86 -3.41 -2.01 9.62
N CYS A 87 -3.87 -3.11 10.22
CA CYS A 87 -5.22 -3.20 10.76
C CYS A 87 -5.15 -3.95 12.10
N PRO A 88 -4.68 -3.28 13.18
CA PRO A 88 -4.47 -3.94 14.47
C PRO A 88 -5.73 -4.59 15.03
N ALA A 89 -6.90 -4.02 14.76
CA ALA A 89 -8.17 -4.60 15.22
C ALA A 89 -8.51 -5.93 14.53
N PHE A 90 -7.92 -6.20 13.35
CA PHE A 90 -8.08 -7.48 12.64
C PHE A 90 -7.04 -8.51 13.08
N GLY A 91 -5.77 -8.11 13.06
CA GLY A 91 -4.67 -9.02 13.38
C GLY A 91 -3.31 -8.49 12.95
N SER A 92 -2.34 -9.42 12.89
CA SER A 92 -0.97 -9.14 12.50
C SER A 92 -0.86 -8.75 11.02
N PRO A 93 0.27 -8.15 10.60
CA PRO A 93 0.50 -7.86 9.18
C PRO A 93 0.35 -9.09 8.27
N LEU A 94 0.85 -10.25 8.69
CA LEU A 94 0.71 -11.47 7.91
C LEU A 94 -0.75 -11.91 7.79
N GLU A 95 -1.50 -11.84 8.87
CA GLU A 95 -2.93 -12.16 8.86
C GLU A 95 -3.70 -11.22 7.93
N VAL A 96 -3.36 -9.93 7.94
CA VAL A 96 -3.95 -8.94 7.01
C VAL A 96 -3.64 -9.31 5.56
N CYS A 97 -2.38 -9.60 5.24
CA CYS A 97 -1.97 -10.02 3.89
C CYS A 97 -2.77 -11.24 3.42
N ARG A 98 -2.87 -12.25 4.27
CA ARG A 98 -3.56 -13.51 3.94
C ARG A 98 -5.07 -13.31 3.76
N ALA A 99 -5.67 -12.45 4.58
CA ALA A 99 -7.09 -12.15 4.47
C ALA A 99 -7.45 -11.45 3.16
N ILE A 100 -6.59 -10.54 2.69
CA ILE A 100 -6.78 -9.86 1.40
C ILE A 100 -6.88 -10.88 0.27
N VAL A 101 -5.96 -11.83 0.24
CA VAL A 101 -5.93 -12.89 -0.78
C VAL A 101 -7.15 -13.81 -0.67
N ALA A 102 -7.45 -14.28 0.54
CA ALA A 102 -8.56 -15.20 0.80
C ALA A 102 -9.92 -14.60 0.42
N ALA A 103 -10.08 -13.30 0.55
CA ALA A 103 -11.33 -12.61 0.23
C ALA A 103 -11.51 -12.30 -1.26
N GLY A 104 -10.52 -12.60 -2.09
CA GLY A 104 -10.62 -12.36 -3.54
C GLY A 104 -10.56 -10.89 -3.92
N VAL A 105 -9.81 -10.08 -3.19
CA VAL A 105 -9.68 -8.63 -3.43
C VAL A 105 -9.05 -8.32 -4.80
N GLN A 106 -8.26 -9.25 -5.35
CA GLN A 106 -7.56 -9.12 -6.64
C GLN A 106 -6.56 -7.95 -6.67
N PRO A 107 -5.59 -7.92 -5.76
CA PRO A 107 -4.53 -6.91 -5.80
C PRO A 107 -3.56 -7.17 -6.95
N ASP A 108 -2.81 -6.13 -7.34
CA ASP A 108 -1.68 -6.32 -8.23
C ASP A 108 -0.55 -7.04 -7.50
N GLN A 109 -0.26 -6.62 -6.27
CA GLN A 109 0.80 -7.21 -5.46
C GLN A 109 0.47 -7.08 -3.97
N VAL A 110 0.78 -8.12 -3.20
CA VAL A 110 0.77 -8.07 -1.73
C VAL A 110 2.14 -8.51 -1.24
N ILE A 111 2.75 -7.71 -0.38
CA ILE A 111 4.05 -8.04 0.20
C ILE A 111 3.96 -7.94 1.73
N HIS A 112 4.30 -9.03 2.40
CA HIS A 112 4.52 -9.01 3.85
C HIS A 112 5.91 -8.44 4.11
N GLU A 113 5.98 -7.19 4.57
CA GLU A 113 7.26 -6.46 4.67
C GLU A 113 7.76 -6.42 6.11
N PHE A 114 8.88 -7.09 6.33
CA PHE A 114 9.67 -7.07 7.58
C PHE A 114 8.90 -7.53 8.83
N GLY A 115 7.77 -8.20 8.67
CA GLY A 115 6.88 -8.53 9.77
C GLY A 115 6.18 -7.31 10.38
N LYS A 116 6.27 -6.14 9.74
CA LYS A 116 5.84 -4.87 10.32
C LYS A 116 4.59 -4.29 9.68
N TRP A 117 4.38 -4.51 8.40
CA TRP A 117 3.19 -4.02 7.68
C TRP A 117 2.88 -4.88 6.47
N CYS A 118 1.71 -4.64 5.90
CA CYS A 118 1.27 -5.22 4.64
C CYS A 118 1.38 -4.15 3.55
N HIS A 119 2.20 -4.40 2.54
CA HIS A 119 2.24 -3.60 1.32
C HIS A 119 1.21 -4.16 0.36
N VAL A 120 0.29 -3.34 -0.11
CA VAL A 120 -0.71 -3.74 -1.10
C VAL A 120 -0.72 -2.73 -2.24
N SER A 121 -0.75 -3.23 -3.47
CA SER A 121 -0.89 -2.38 -4.65
C SER A 121 -2.02 -2.89 -5.54
N PHE A 122 -2.51 -1.98 -6.39
CA PHE A 122 -3.57 -2.27 -7.33
C PHE A 122 -3.13 -1.92 -8.74
N ALA A 123 -3.75 -2.56 -9.73
CA ALA A 123 -3.47 -2.26 -11.13
C ALA A 123 -3.99 -0.86 -11.48
N ALA A 124 -3.28 -0.18 -12.38
CA ALA A 124 -3.76 1.08 -12.95
C ALA A 124 -5.08 0.85 -13.69
N PRO A 125 -5.95 1.87 -13.78
CA PRO A 125 -7.17 1.77 -14.57
C PRO A 125 -6.88 1.23 -15.98
N GLY A 126 -7.62 0.20 -16.39
CA GLY A 126 -7.45 -0.45 -17.70
C GLY A 126 -6.37 -1.51 -17.76
N SER A 127 -5.65 -1.77 -16.67
CA SER A 127 -4.62 -2.82 -16.59
C SER A 127 -5.12 -3.99 -15.75
N ALA A 128 -4.64 -5.20 -16.06
CA ALA A 128 -4.97 -6.39 -15.28
C ALA A 128 -4.06 -6.52 -14.06
N PRO A 129 -4.59 -6.93 -12.89
CA PRO A 129 -3.77 -7.19 -11.71
C PRO A 129 -2.94 -8.46 -11.88
N ARG A 130 -1.69 -8.44 -11.40
CA ARG A 130 -0.78 -9.61 -11.50
C ARG A 130 -1.03 -10.66 -10.43
N GLY A 131 -1.56 -10.26 -9.28
CA GLY A 131 -1.76 -11.17 -8.16
C GLY A 131 -0.47 -11.69 -7.54
N GLU A 132 0.60 -10.91 -7.58
CA GLU A 132 1.90 -11.34 -7.06
C GLU A 132 1.93 -11.27 -5.53
N LEU A 133 2.42 -12.35 -4.90
CA LEU A 133 2.50 -12.47 -3.44
C LEU A 133 3.96 -12.67 -3.06
N LEU A 134 4.48 -11.80 -2.21
CA LEU A 134 5.87 -11.82 -1.78
C LEU A 134 6.01 -11.59 -0.27
N THR A 135 7.17 -11.96 0.25
CA THR A 135 7.61 -11.63 1.59
C THR A 135 9.04 -11.13 1.53
N ILE A 136 9.34 -10.09 2.29
CA ILE A 136 10.72 -9.64 2.50
C ILE A 136 10.97 -9.58 4.01
N ALA A 137 11.88 -10.42 4.50
CA ALA A 137 12.24 -10.45 5.91
C ALA A 137 13.27 -9.38 6.25
N SER A 138 14.21 -9.15 5.35
CA SER A 138 15.24 -8.11 5.47
C SER A 138 15.73 -7.72 4.08
N ALA A 139 16.34 -6.54 3.97
CA ALA A 139 16.94 -6.09 2.70
C ALA A 139 17.99 -7.07 2.20
N ALA A 140 18.77 -7.65 3.12
CA ALA A 140 19.84 -8.60 2.78
C ALA A 140 19.30 -9.90 2.19
N ARG A 141 18.17 -10.40 2.70
CA ARG A 141 17.55 -11.64 2.20
C ARG A 141 16.78 -11.42 0.91
N GLY A 142 16.29 -10.21 0.67
CA GLY A 142 15.49 -9.87 -0.49
C GLY A 142 14.09 -10.48 -0.46
N TYR A 143 13.43 -10.43 -1.61
CA TYR A 143 12.06 -10.91 -1.76
C TYR A 143 12.01 -12.43 -1.96
N GLU A 144 11.06 -13.07 -1.27
CA GLU A 144 10.76 -14.49 -1.39
C GLU A 144 9.31 -14.65 -1.85
N ALA A 145 9.03 -15.67 -2.68
CA ALA A 145 7.68 -15.95 -3.15
C ALA A 145 6.76 -16.37 -2.01
N GLY A 146 5.50 -15.92 -2.08
CA GLY A 146 4.46 -16.28 -1.12
C GLY A 146 4.40 -15.37 0.10
N LEU A 147 3.39 -15.60 0.93
CA LEU A 147 3.16 -14.87 2.18
C LEU A 147 3.61 -15.76 3.34
N ASN A 148 4.78 -15.46 3.88
CA ASN A 148 5.47 -16.30 4.86
C ASN A 148 5.67 -15.57 6.19
N PRO A 149 5.76 -16.31 7.31
CA PRO A 149 6.14 -15.70 8.58
C PRO A 149 7.54 -15.08 8.52
N VAL A 150 7.72 -14.01 9.29
CA VAL A 150 9.00 -13.34 9.49
C VAL A 150 9.30 -13.39 10.98
N GLY A 151 10.39 -14.08 11.35
CA GLY A 151 10.72 -14.25 12.75
C GLY A 151 12.19 -14.19 13.04
#